data_86ee2b967c54d335ed6ca1185a02eac7
#
_entry.id   86ee2b967c54d335ed6ca1185a02eac7
#
_cell.length_a   1.000
_cell.length_b   1.000
_cell.length_c   1.000
_cell.angle_alpha   90.00
_cell.angle_beta   90.00
_cell.angle_gamma   90.00
#
_symmetry.space_group_name_H-M   'P 1'
#
loop_
_entity.id
_entity.type
_entity.pdbx_description
1 polymer ?
#
loop_
_entity_poly.entity_id
_entity_poly.type
_entity_poly.pdbx_seq_one_letter_code
_entity_poly.pdbx_strand_id
1 'polypeptide(L)'
;MKIAVFGVWHVHAPDYTRKAQAHGEVIGFYEKDDALAADFAKEFGLYRFATLEELLASDAEGVIVCSASCDHAEDLIRIANAKKNIFTEKVLTLTDEEALRVKEAVETNGVTLTISLFQKYLGSRIAVKEVVESGELGKINYVRFRNCHSGSINNWLPTHFYNAKECGGGAMIDLGAHGMYLIHWLLGMPVSASSAFTLACENPAANAKNADRVEDNAVTVMSFEGGAIAINETGFCSNCSPIVFEVHGEKGYVRMEDDYAVPRIIKRTQATGGKPVEVPAAPNQDLPIIQFVKGEILDGCGMDEAVALTHMMVMAYN
;
A
#
# COMPACT_ATOMS: atom_id res chain seq x y z
N MET A 1 3.28 18.56 -12.93
CA MET A 1 3.86 17.69 -13.99
C MET A 1 2.78 17.29 -14.98
N LYS A 2 3.17 16.97 -16.22
CA LYS A 2 2.34 16.21 -17.18
C LYS A 2 2.41 14.73 -16.84
N ILE A 3 1.26 14.10 -16.67
CA ILE A 3 1.12 12.75 -16.18
C ILE A 3 0.41 11.88 -17.21
N ALA A 4 0.88 10.64 -17.39
CA ALA A 4 0.13 9.57 -18.05
C ALA A 4 -0.26 8.49 -17.04
N VAL A 5 -1.36 7.78 -17.28
CA VAL A 5 -1.78 6.63 -16.47
C VAL A 5 -1.48 5.35 -17.24
N PHE A 6 -0.82 4.40 -16.59
CA PHE A 6 -0.50 3.10 -17.15
C PHE A 6 -1.17 1.98 -16.36
N GLY A 7 -2.05 1.23 -17.03
CA GLY A 7 -2.88 0.21 -16.42
C GLY A 7 -4.03 0.79 -15.59
N VAL A 8 -5.19 0.18 -15.68
CA VAL A 8 -6.37 0.54 -14.86
C VAL A 8 -6.94 -0.70 -14.16
N TRP A 9 -6.10 -1.72 -14.01
CA TRP A 9 -6.44 -2.98 -13.35
C TRP A 9 -6.73 -2.78 -11.86
N HIS A 10 -5.95 -1.93 -11.17
CA HIS A 10 -6.11 -1.70 -9.74
C HIS A 10 -7.28 -0.76 -9.45
N VAL A 11 -8.07 -1.09 -8.42
CA VAL A 11 -9.26 -0.31 -7.99
C VAL A 11 -8.97 1.14 -7.63
N HIS A 12 -7.74 1.50 -7.35
CA HIS A 12 -7.33 2.88 -7.04
C HIS A 12 -7.04 3.73 -8.29
N ALA A 13 -6.95 3.15 -9.49
CA ALA A 13 -6.65 3.92 -10.71
C ALA A 13 -7.59 5.11 -10.92
N PRO A 14 -8.92 5.00 -10.73
CA PRO A 14 -9.82 6.13 -10.82
C PRO A 14 -9.56 7.23 -9.79
N ASP A 15 -9.26 6.86 -8.55
CA ASP A 15 -9.00 7.81 -7.47
C ASP A 15 -7.68 8.59 -7.70
N TYR A 16 -6.62 7.89 -8.12
CA TYR A 16 -5.35 8.54 -8.47
C TYR A 16 -5.51 9.48 -9.67
N THR A 17 -6.27 9.06 -10.68
CA THR A 17 -6.52 9.89 -11.86
C THR A 17 -7.26 11.18 -11.49
N ARG A 18 -8.32 11.11 -10.66
CA ARG A 18 -9.02 12.32 -10.17
C ARG A 18 -8.08 13.25 -9.39
N LYS A 19 -7.24 12.70 -8.51
CA LYS A 19 -6.26 13.49 -7.76
C LYS A 19 -5.21 14.09 -8.69
N ALA A 20 -4.75 13.34 -9.68
CA ALA A 20 -3.79 13.84 -10.66
C ALA A 20 -4.39 14.98 -11.50
N GLN A 21 -5.63 14.86 -11.98
CA GLN A 21 -6.34 15.92 -12.70
C GLN A 21 -6.57 17.18 -11.85
N ALA A 22 -6.76 17.01 -10.53
CA ALA A 22 -6.96 18.13 -9.61
C ALA A 22 -5.68 18.94 -9.34
N HIS A 23 -4.50 18.35 -9.50
CA HIS A 23 -3.21 18.95 -9.12
C HIS A 23 -2.19 19.06 -10.27
N GLY A 24 -2.50 18.53 -11.46
CA GLY A 24 -1.61 18.55 -12.62
C GLY A 24 -2.37 18.30 -13.92
N GLU A 25 -1.65 18.02 -14.99
CA GLU A 25 -2.20 17.71 -16.31
C GLU A 25 -2.10 16.22 -16.59
N VAL A 26 -3.25 15.53 -16.73
CA VAL A 26 -3.28 14.12 -17.18
C VAL A 26 -3.49 14.11 -18.69
N ILE A 27 -2.46 13.73 -19.45
CA ILE A 27 -2.46 13.83 -20.92
C ILE A 27 -3.09 12.61 -21.61
N GLY A 28 -3.25 11.49 -20.89
CA GLY A 28 -3.83 10.28 -21.44
C GLY A 28 -3.53 9.06 -20.58
N PHE A 29 -3.95 7.90 -21.07
CA PHE A 29 -3.73 6.61 -20.40
C PHE A 29 -3.49 5.49 -21.42
N TYR A 30 -2.86 4.41 -20.94
CA TYR A 30 -2.75 3.15 -21.66
C TYR A 30 -3.32 2.01 -20.82
N GLU A 31 -4.16 1.18 -21.43
CA GLU A 31 -4.67 -0.06 -20.86
C GLU A 31 -4.76 -1.10 -21.98
N LYS A 32 -4.24 -2.32 -21.72
CA LYS A 32 -4.23 -3.43 -22.68
C LYS A 32 -5.60 -4.09 -22.89
N ASP A 33 -6.45 -4.07 -21.85
CA ASP A 33 -7.81 -4.60 -21.91
C ASP A 33 -8.76 -3.56 -22.49
N ASP A 34 -9.39 -3.87 -23.63
CA ASP A 34 -10.25 -2.95 -24.36
C ASP A 34 -11.53 -2.57 -23.58
N ALA A 35 -12.06 -3.49 -22.77
CA ALA A 35 -13.28 -3.24 -21.99
C ALA A 35 -12.98 -2.30 -20.83
N LEU A 36 -11.92 -2.56 -20.06
CA LEU A 36 -11.46 -1.67 -18.99
C LEU A 36 -11.09 -0.29 -19.56
N ALA A 37 -10.41 -0.26 -20.71
CA ALA A 37 -10.03 0.99 -21.36
C ALA A 37 -11.23 1.82 -21.81
N ALA A 38 -12.28 1.19 -22.36
CA ALA A 38 -13.48 1.90 -22.80
C ALA A 38 -14.23 2.56 -21.64
N ASP A 39 -14.38 1.83 -20.53
CA ASP A 39 -15.05 2.36 -19.33
C ASP A 39 -14.24 3.52 -18.73
N PHE A 40 -12.93 3.38 -18.63
CA PHE A 40 -12.04 4.41 -18.10
C PHE A 40 -12.01 5.66 -18.98
N ALA A 41 -11.92 5.49 -20.31
CA ALA A 41 -11.98 6.62 -21.26
C ALA A 41 -13.30 7.38 -21.15
N LYS A 42 -14.42 6.67 -20.98
CA LYS A 42 -15.74 7.29 -20.81
C LYS A 42 -15.86 8.08 -19.50
N GLU A 43 -15.28 7.54 -18.42
CA GLU A 43 -15.34 8.19 -17.10
C GLU A 43 -14.50 9.47 -17.05
N PHE A 44 -13.28 9.43 -17.60
CA PHE A 44 -12.31 10.52 -17.44
C PHE A 44 -12.16 11.43 -18.65
N GLY A 45 -12.70 11.06 -19.81
CA GLY A 45 -12.56 11.84 -21.06
C GLY A 45 -11.12 11.94 -21.54
N LEU A 46 -10.26 10.98 -21.17
CA LEU A 46 -8.84 11.00 -21.49
C LEU A 46 -8.53 10.32 -22.83
N TYR A 47 -7.48 10.79 -23.48
CA TYR A 47 -6.90 10.15 -24.65
C TYR A 47 -6.34 8.77 -24.28
N ARG A 48 -6.73 7.71 -25.03
CA ARG A 48 -6.15 6.38 -24.89
C ARG A 48 -4.98 6.25 -25.84
N PHE A 49 -3.78 6.05 -25.35
CA PHE A 49 -2.63 5.66 -26.16
C PHE A 49 -2.85 4.27 -26.73
N ALA A 50 -2.52 4.09 -28.03
CA ALA A 50 -2.73 2.81 -28.71
C ALA A 50 -1.76 1.73 -28.26
N THR A 51 -0.54 2.13 -27.83
CA THR A 51 0.50 1.23 -27.33
C THR A 51 1.22 1.86 -26.14
N LEU A 52 1.92 1.01 -25.37
CA LEU A 52 2.81 1.50 -24.32
C LEU A 52 3.93 2.36 -24.91
N GLU A 53 4.46 2.01 -26.07
CA GLU A 53 5.51 2.77 -26.75
C GLU A 53 5.05 4.19 -27.08
N GLU A 54 3.80 4.37 -27.49
CA GLU A 54 3.22 5.68 -27.72
C GLU A 54 3.15 6.50 -26.42
N LEU A 55 2.70 5.89 -25.31
CA LEU A 55 2.71 6.54 -24.00
C LEU A 55 4.14 6.95 -23.62
N LEU A 56 5.11 6.03 -23.72
CA LEU A 56 6.50 6.27 -23.34
C LEU A 56 7.18 7.35 -24.22
N ALA A 57 6.76 7.48 -25.49
CA ALA A 57 7.23 8.52 -26.41
C ALA A 57 6.53 9.88 -26.24
N SER A 58 5.45 9.94 -25.43
CA SER A 58 4.70 11.18 -25.18
C SER A 58 5.53 12.17 -24.35
N ASP A 59 5.00 13.38 -24.18
CA ASP A 59 5.59 14.42 -23.35
C ASP A 59 5.23 14.29 -21.84
N ALA A 60 4.69 13.14 -21.41
CA ALA A 60 4.52 12.85 -20.00
C ALA A 60 5.86 12.93 -19.26
N GLU A 61 5.89 13.62 -18.13
CA GLU A 61 7.05 13.71 -17.22
C GLU A 61 7.02 12.60 -16.17
N GLY A 62 5.80 12.13 -15.85
CA GLY A 62 5.57 11.06 -14.88
C GLY A 62 4.47 10.10 -15.32
N VAL A 63 4.54 8.88 -14.81
CA VAL A 63 3.57 7.81 -15.09
C VAL A 63 3.02 7.25 -13.78
N ILE A 64 1.69 7.20 -13.67
CA ILE A 64 0.97 6.51 -12.60
C ILE A 64 0.76 5.07 -13.05
N VAL A 65 1.29 4.09 -12.31
CA VAL A 65 1.22 2.67 -12.64
C VAL A 65 0.19 1.97 -11.75
N CYS A 66 -0.82 1.39 -12.39
CA CYS A 66 -1.91 0.65 -11.76
C CYS A 66 -2.17 -0.69 -12.47
N SER A 67 -1.14 -1.28 -13.08
CA SER A 67 -1.19 -2.62 -13.67
C SER A 67 -1.27 -3.72 -12.60
N ALA A 68 -1.43 -4.98 -13.01
CA ALA A 68 -1.41 -6.11 -12.08
C ALA A 68 -0.03 -6.28 -11.44
N SER A 69 0.02 -6.72 -10.18
CA SER A 69 1.28 -6.83 -9.43
C SER A 69 2.33 -7.72 -10.13
N CYS A 70 1.89 -8.76 -10.85
CA CYS A 70 2.79 -9.62 -11.61
C CYS A 70 3.46 -8.94 -12.82
N ASP A 71 2.90 -7.85 -13.31
CA ASP A 71 3.42 -7.10 -14.46
C ASP A 71 4.33 -5.94 -14.02
N HIS A 72 4.28 -5.54 -12.73
CA HIS A 72 4.96 -4.34 -12.21
C HIS A 72 6.45 -4.30 -12.57
N ALA A 73 7.19 -5.39 -12.38
CA ALA A 73 8.64 -5.38 -12.57
C ALA A 73 9.03 -4.91 -13.99
N GLU A 74 8.46 -5.54 -15.01
CA GLU A 74 8.77 -5.22 -16.41
C GLU A 74 8.21 -3.84 -16.82
N ASP A 75 7.01 -3.50 -16.35
CA ASP A 75 6.37 -2.21 -16.63
C ASP A 75 7.20 -1.06 -16.05
N LEU A 76 7.60 -1.15 -14.77
CA LEU A 76 8.37 -0.12 -14.09
C LEU A 76 9.76 0.05 -14.71
N ILE A 77 10.44 -1.05 -15.09
CA ILE A 77 11.73 -1.01 -15.78
C ILE A 77 11.60 -0.30 -17.15
N ARG A 78 10.56 -0.61 -17.93
CA ARG A 78 10.33 0.06 -19.23
C ARG A 78 10.08 1.55 -19.07
N ILE A 79 9.29 1.95 -18.07
CA ILE A 79 8.99 3.34 -17.77
C ILE A 79 10.25 4.08 -17.30
N ALA A 80 11.05 3.48 -16.41
CA ALA A 80 12.32 4.04 -15.96
C ALA A 80 13.30 4.22 -17.12
N ASN A 81 13.41 3.23 -18.02
CA ASN A 81 14.27 3.30 -19.22
C ASN A 81 13.82 4.38 -20.22
N ALA A 82 12.53 4.73 -20.23
CA ALA A 82 12.01 5.87 -20.97
C ALA A 82 12.23 7.22 -20.25
N LYS A 83 12.95 7.22 -19.12
CA LYS A 83 13.28 8.39 -18.30
C LYS A 83 12.04 9.14 -17.79
N LYS A 84 10.99 8.40 -17.44
CA LYS A 84 9.79 8.95 -16.80
C LYS A 84 9.84 8.71 -15.30
N ASN A 85 9.45 9.71 -14.51
CA ASN A 85 9.21 9.55 -13.09
C ASN A 85 8.03 8.61 -12.86
N ILE A 86 8.04 7.88 -11.75
CA ILE A 86 7.10 6.80 -11.50
C ILE A 86 6.33 7.05 -10.21
N PHE A 87 5.01 6.95 -10.27
CA PHE A 87 4.17 6.66 -9.13
C PHE A 87 3.59 5.26 -9.31
N THR A 88 3.70 4.40 -8.31
CA THR A 88 3.20 3.03 -8.42
C THR A 88 2.32 2.63 -7.25
N GLU A 89 1.36 1.74 -7.51
CA GLU A 89 0.69 1.00 -6.46
C GLU A 89 1.65 0.10 -5.70
N LYS A 90 1.26 -0.25 -4.47
CA LYS A 90 1.90 -1.28 -3.65
C LYS A 90 1.32 -2.66 -4.05
N VAL A 91 2.05 -3.73 -3.99
CA VAL A 91 3.49 -3.83 -3.69
C VAL A 91 4.31 -3.50 -4.92
N LEU A 92 5.60 -3.16 -4.74
CA LEU A 92 6.47 -2.83 -5.88
C LEU A 92 6.56 -3.99 -6.86
N THR A 93 6.86 -5.20 -6.35
CA THR A 93 7.01 -6.45 -7.10
C THR A 93 6.67 -7.65 -6.22
N LEU A 94 6.67 -8.85 -6.78
CA LEU A 94 6.35 -10.08 -6.06
C LEU A 94 7.58 -10.81 -5.50
N THR A 95 8.78 -10.45 -5.96
CA THR A 95 10.05 -11.05 -5.50
C THR A 95 11.10 -9.98 -5.20
N ASP A 96 12.05 -10.33 -4.34
CA ASP A 96 13.21 -9.47 -4.03
C ASP A 96 14.08 -9.21 -5.27
N GLU A 97 14.26 -10.22 -6.11
CA GLU A 97 15.05 -10.10 -7.35
C GLU A 97 14.44 -9.07 -8.30
N GLU A 98 13.13 -9.12 -8.51
CA GLU A 98 12.42 -8.13 -9.32
C GLU A 98 12.53 -6.73 -8.73
N ALA A 99 12.39 -6.57 -7.40
CA ALA A 99 12.51 -5.27 -6.73
C ALA A 99 13.90 -4.66 -6.93
N LEU A 100 14.95 -5.46 -6.86
CA LEU A 100 16.32 -5.00 -7.10
C LEU A 100 16.56 -4.61 -8.57
N ARG A 101 15.98 -5.34 -9.53
CA ARG A 101 16.03 -4.96 -10.96
C ARG A 101 15.33 -3.63 -11.23
N VAL A 102 14.16 -3.40 -10.62
CA VAL A 102 13.46 -2.11 -10.70
C VAL A 102 14.31 -1.01 -10.09
N LYS A 103 14.91 -1.24 -8.91
CA LYS A 103 15.80 -0.28 -8.25
C LYS A 103 16.98 0.10 -9.15
N GLU A 104 17.66 -0.87 -9.73
CA GLU A 104 18.77 -0.64 -10.66
C GLU A 104 18.33 0.21 -11.86
N ALA A 105 17.16 -0.07 -12.45
CA ALA A 105 16.64 0.69 -13.59
C ALA A 105 16.33 2.14 -13.21
N VAL A 106 15.70 2.37 -12.05
CA VAL A 106 15.35 3.70 -11.54
C VAL A 106 16.62 4.52 -11.27
N GLU A 107 17.61 3.94 -10.57
CA GLU A 107 18.87 4.60 -10.23
C GLU A 107 19.72 4.89 -11.47
N THR A 108 19.83 3.93 -12.39
CA THR A 108 20.63 4.07 -13.63
C THR A 108 20.08 5.18 -14.53
N ASN A 109 18.77 5.33 -14.58
CA ASN A 109 18.13 6.35 -15.42
C ASN A 109 17.95 7.70 -14.71
N GLY A 110 18.24 7.79 -13.40
CA GLY A 110 18.14 9.01 -12.61
C GLY A 110 16.70 9.53 -12.48
N VAL A 111 15.73 8.63 -12.51
CA VAL A 111 14.30 8.96 -12.34
C VAL A 111 13.89 8.75 -10.87
N THR A 112 12.78 9.36 -10.47
CA THR A 112 12.21 9.17 -9.14
C THR A 112 11.13 8.10 -9.18
N LEU A 113 11.05 7.29 -8.10
CA LEU A 113 9.94 6.39 -7.87
C LEU A 113 9.29 6.74 -6.54
N THR A 114 7.96 6.88 -6.57
CA THR A 114 7.09 7.05 -5.42
C THR A 114 6.13 5.88 -5.34
N ILE A 115 6.14 5.16 -4.22
CA ILE A 115 5.18 4.08 -3.97
C ILE A 115 4.02 4.55 -3.09
N SER A 116 2.81 4.02 -3.31
CA SER A 116 1.60 4.41 -2.59
C SER A 116 1.55 3.86 -1.16
N LEU A 117 2.27 4.47 -0.23
CA LEU A 117 2.20 4.16 1.19
C LEU A 117 1.29 5.16 1.94
N PHE A 118 0.12 5.41 1.41
CA PHE A 118 -0.74 6.54 1.75
C PHE A 118 -1.15 6.59 3.23
N GLN A 119 -1.24 5.46 3.94
CA GLN A 119 -1.63 5.49 5.36
C GLN A 119 -0.61 6.20 6.26
N LYS A 120 0.65 6.32 5.85
CA LYS A 120 1.66 7.11 6.58
C LYS A 120 1.32 8.62 6.65
N TYR A 121 0.47 9.10 5.74
CA TYR A 121 0.09 10.51 5.59
C TYR A 121 -1.25 10.85 6.25
N LEU A 122 -1.92 9.86 6.84
CA LEU A 122 -3.17 10.07 7.56
C LEU A 122 -2.88 10.52 9.00
N GLY A 123 -3.53 11.59 9.42
CA GLY A 123 -3.28 12.25 10.71
C GLY A 123 -3.42 11.33 11.92
N SER A 124 -4.27 10.31 11.86
CA SER A 124 -4.39 9.32 12.95
C SER A 124 -3.14 8.43 13.09
N ARG A 125 -2.50 8.06 11.98
CA ARG A 125 -1.26 7.25 11.99
C ARG A 125 -0.06 8.12 12.38
N ILE A 126 -0.05 9.37 11.91
CA ILE A 126 0.95 10.38 12.31
C ILE A 126 0.90 10.60 13.82
N ALA A 127 -0.29 10.78 14.41
CA ALA A 127 -0.43 10.95 15.87
C ALA A 127 0.09 9.73 16.67
N VAL A 128 -0.12 8.50 16.19
CA VAL A 128 0.49 7.30 16.80
C VAL A 128 2.01 7.37 16.73
N LYS A 129 2.58 7.73 15.56
CA LYS A 129 4.02 7.88 15.36
C LYS A 129 4.62 8.94 16.29
N GLU A 130 3.97 10.10 16.43
CA GLU A 130 4.40 11.18 17.32
C GLU A 130 4.44 10.72 18.79
N VAL A 131 3.44 9.95 19.25
CA VAL A 131 3.47 9.36 20.62
C VAL A 131 4.65 8.41 20.79
N VAL A 132 4.97 7.59 19.79
CA VAL A 132 6.14 6.71 19.82
C VAL A 132 7.44 7.52 19.89
N GLU A 133 7.58 8.54 19.03
CA GLU A 133 8.78 9.37 18.92
C GLU A 133 8.98 10.29 20.14
N SER A 134 7.90 10.63 20.86
CA SER A 134 8.01 11.39 22.12
C SER A 134 8.78 10.65 23.22
N GLY A 135 8.97 9.31 23.07
CA GLY A 135 9.61 8.47 24.07
C GLY A 135 8.76 8.18 25.31
N GLU A 136 7.50 8.65 25.37
CA GLU A 136 6.60 8.39 26.50
C GLU A 136 6.33 6.90 26.72
N LEU A 137 6.39 6.08 25.66
CA LEU A 137 6.16 4.63 25.75
C LEU A 137 7.39 3.88 26.26
N GLY A 138 8.57 4.49 26.30
CA GLY A 138 9.84 3.81 26.57
C GLY A 138 10.25 2.91 25.37
N LYS A 139 11.05 1.87 25.63
CA LYS A 139 11.44 0.92 24.60
C LYS A 139 10.20 0.18 24.10
N ILE A 140 9.98 0.20 22.79
CA ILE A 140 8.85 -0.51 22.16
C ILE A 140 9.13 -2.01 22.20
N ASN A 141 8.12 -2.79 22.60
CA ASN A 141 8.20 -4.24 22.72
C ASN A 141 7.10 -4.99 21.98
N TYR A 142 6.00 -4.29 21.59
CA TYR A 142 4.91 -4.93 20.86
C TYR A 142 4.20 -3.91 19.95
N VAL A 143 3.89 -4.35 18.72
CA VAL A 143 3.08 -3.60 17.76
C VAL A 143 2.02 -4.52 17.18
N ARG A 144 0.79 -4.02 17.03
CA ARG A 144 -0.29 -4.74 16.35
C ARG A 144 -0.96 -3.83 15.35
N PHE A 145 -1.09 -4.31 14.13
CA PHE A 145 -1.91 -3.68 13.10
C PHE A 145 -2.97 -4.65 12.61
N ARG A 146 -4.21 -4.16 12.48
CA ARG A 146 -5.32 -4.91 11.92
C ARG A 146 -6.03 -4.07 10.87
N ASN A 147 -6.18 -4.64 9.66
CA ASN A 147 -6.94 -4.04 8.57
C ASN A 147 -7.75 -5.13 7.87
N CYS A 148 -9.06 -5.05 8.00
CA CYS A 148 -10.00 -6.03 7.43
C CYS A 148 -11.20 -5.33 6.82
N HIS A 149 -11.76 -5.92 5.79
CA HIS A 149 -13.01 -5.50 5.20
C HIS A 149 -13.88 -6.71 4.80
N SER A 150 -15.06 -6.45 4.26
CA SER A 150 -16.05 -7.47 3.91
C SER A 150 -16.09 -7.84 2.42
N GLY A 151 -15.01 -7.60 1.69
CA GLY A 151 -14.97 -7.79 0.24
C GLY A 151 -15.39 -9.16 -0.24
N SER A 152 -14.96 -10.23 0.45
CA SER A 152 -15.35 -11.60 0.15
C SER A 152 -16.77 -11.94 0.63
N ILE A 153 -17.17 -11.46 1.81
CA ILE A 153 -18.52 -11.74 2.36
C ILE A 153 -19.60 -11.07 1.49
N ASN A 154 -19.36 -9.83 1.10
CA ASN A 154 -20.35 -9.00 0.40
C ASN A 154 -20.15 -8.98 -1.13
N ASN A 155 -19.21 -9.76 -1.65
CA ASN A 155 -18.92 -9.93 -3.09
C ASN A 155 -18.70 -8.60 -3.86
N TRP A 156 -18.12 -7.58 -3.22
CA TRP A 156 -17.84 -6.31 -3.90
C TRP A 156 -16.38 -6.20 -4.38
N LEU A 157 -15.48 -7.05 -3.86
CA LEU A 157 -14.10 -7.09 -4.34
C LEU A 157 -14.05 -7.70 -5.75
N PRO A 158 -13.41 -7.04 -6.72
CA PRO A 158 -13.30 -7.57 -8.08
C PRO A 158 -12.67 -8.95 -8.12
N THR A 159 -13.15 -9.80 -9.05
CA THR A 159 -12.73 -11.22 -9.11
C THR A 159 -11.24 -11.42 -9.39
N HIS A 160 -10.60 -10.47 -10.07
CA HIS A 160 -9.16 -10.54 -10.34
C HIS A 160 -8.30 -10.41 -9.09
N PHE A 161 -8.81 -9.81 -7.99
CA PHE A 161 -8.12 -9.78 -6.69
C PHE A 161 -7.98 -11.15 -6.02
N TYR A 162 -8.65 -12.17 -6.55
CA TYR A 162 -8.51 -13.56 -6.08
C TYR A 162 -7.62 -14.41 -6.98
N ASN A 163 -7.00 -13.82 -8.00
CA ASN A 163 -6.12 -14.53 -8.93
C ASN A 163 -4.68 -14.50 -8.42
N ALA A 164 -4.18 -15.65 -7.94
CA ALA A 164 -2.83 -15.77 -7.40
C ALA A 164 -1.74 -15.33 -8.38
N LYS A 165 -1.93 -15.60 -9.69
CA LYS A 165 -0.96 -15.23 -10.71
C LYS A 165 -0.86 -13.70 -10.90
N GLU A 166 -1.98 -12.99 -10.85
CA GLU A 166 -2.01 -11.54 -11.08
C GLU A 166 -1.60 -10.77 -9.81
N CYS A 167 -2.06 -11.24 -8.64
CA CYS A 167 -1.89 -10.55 -7.37
C CYS A 167 -0.63 -10.98 -6.60
N GLY A 168 -0.18 -12.23 -6.79
CA GLY A 168 0.89 -12.85 -6.00
C GLY A 168 0.48 -13.30 -4.60
N GLY A 169 -0.71 -12.94 -4.13
CA GLY A 169 -1.29 -13.26 -2.83
C GLY A 169 -2.66 -12.64 -2.66
N GLY A 170 -3.28 -12.80 -1.50
CA GLY A 170 -4.62 -12.33 -1.21
C GLY A 170 -4.67 -11.18 -0.22
N ALA A 171 -5.36 -11.39 0.91
CA ALA A 171 -5.57 -10.36 1.91
C ALA A 171 -4.26 -9.83 2.51
N MET A 172 -3.21 -10.67 2.63
CA MET A 172 -1.93 -10.23 3.17
C MET A 172 -1.21 -9.27 2.22
N ILE A 173 -1.14 -9.57 0.93
CA ILE A 173 -0.45 -8.70 -0.02
C ILE A 173 -1.24 -7.42 -0.32
N ASP A 174 -2.58 -7.49 -0.24
CA ASP A 174 -3.42 -6.31 -0.45
C ASP A 174 -3.51 -5.44 0.83
N LEU A 175 -4.28 -5.87 1.81
CA LEU A 175 -4.51 -5.08 3.03
C LEU A 175 -3.36 -5.18 4.03
N GLY A 176 -2.71 -6.35 4.12
CA GLY A 176 -1.61 -6.57 5.02
C GLY A 176 -0.38 -5.74 4.70
N ALA A 177 -0.19 -5.34 3.42
CA ALA A 177 0.86 -4.41 3.03
C ALA A 177 0.83 -3.12 3.85
N HIS A 178 -0.36 -2.61 4.18
CA HIS A 178 -0.49 -1.41 5.01
C HIS A 178 0.09 -1.60 6.41
N GLY A 179 -0.14 -2.77 7.01
CA GLY A 179 0.46 -3.12 8.31
C GLY A 179 1.97 -3.28 8.21
N MET A 180 2.48 -3.92 7.15
CA MET A 180 3.91 -4.13 6.95
C MET A 180 4.67 -2.80 6.94
N TYR A 181 4.28 -1.84 6.07
CA TYR A 181 5.02 -0.59 5.99
C TYR A 181 4.80 0.33 7.21
N LEU A 182 3.66 0.26 7.92
CA LEU A 182 3.47 1.00 9.17
C LEU A 182 4.30 0.42 10.31
N ILE A 183 4.42 -0.90 10.40
CA ILE A 183 5.30 -1.58 11.35
C ILE A 183 6.76 -1.27 11.03
N HIS A 184 7.16 -1.35 9.75
CA HIS A 184 8.49 -0.96 9.30
C HIS A 184 8.82 0.50 9.65
N TRP A 185 7.87 1.40 9.51
CA TRP A 185 8.02 2.82 9.85
C TRP A 185 8.32 3.07 11.33
N LEU A 186 7.91 2.14 12.23
CA LEU A 186 8.16 2.23 13.68
C LEU A 186 9.39 1.45 14.12
N LEU A 187 9.62 0.25 13.56
CA LEU A 187 10.57 -0.73 14.08
C LEU A 187 11.72 -1.07 13.12
N GLY A 188 11.67 -0.60 11.85
CA GLY A 188 12.59 -1.02 10.81
C GLY A 188 12.28 -2.43 10.29
N MET A 189 13.29 -3.11 9.73
CA MET A 189 13.14 -4.44 9.16
C MET A 189 13.04 -5.52 10.23
N PRO A 190 12.11 -6.49 10.10
CA PRO A 190 12.07 -7.65 10.98
C PRO A 190 13.25 -8.59 10.70
N VAL A 191 13.64 -9.38 11.71
CA VAL A 191 14.63 -10.46 11.57
C VAL A 191 14.00 -11.79 11.19
N SER A 192 12.70 -11.96 11.43
CA SER A 192 11.93 -13.12 10.99
C SER A 192 10.44 -12.80 10.89
N ALA A 193 9.73 -13.55 10.05
CA ALA A 193 8.29 -13.52 9.94
C ALA A 193 7.75 -14.97 9.92
N SER A 194 6.51 -15.15 10.38
CA SER A 194 5.78 -16.41 10.28
C SER A 194 4.30 -16.10 10.12
N SER A 195 3.65 -16.73 9.15
CA SER A 195 2.28 -16.42 8.78
C SER A 195 1.36 -17.63 8.85
N ALA A 196 0.08 -17.36 9.05
CA ALA A 196 -1.01 -18.29 8.84
C ALA A 196 -1.99 -17.70 7.83
N PHE A 197 -2.29 -18.48 6.81
CA PHE A 197 -3.18 -18.13 5.71
C PHE A 197 -4.36 -19.09 5.66
N THR A 198 -5.57 -18.56 5.52
CA THR A 198 -6.78 -19.37 5.42
C THR A 198 -7.76 -18.85 4.39
N LEU A 199 -8.64 -19.73 3.94
CA LEU A 199 -9.83 -19.40 3.18
C LEU A 199 -11.03 -19.44 4.14
N ALA A 200 -11.43 -18.30 4.67
CA ALA A 200 -12.47 -18.19 5.69
C ALA A 200 -13.87 -17.98 5.11
N CYS A 201 -13.97 -17.48 3.87
CA CYS A 201 -15.24 -17.22 3.21
C CYS A 201 -15.46 -18.12 1.99
N GLU A 202 -16.67 -18.68 1.90
CA GLU A 202 -17.16 -19.22 0.66
C GLU A 202 -17.62 -18.05 -0.23
N ASN A 203 -16.84 -17.73 -1.26
CA ASN A 203 -17.21 -16.73 -2.26
C ASN A 203 -17.44 -17.44 -3.60
N PRO A 204 -18.70 -17.59 -4.06
CA PRO A 204 -19.00 -18.28 -5.31
C PRO A 204 -18.34 -17.62 -6.53
N ALA A 205 -18.22 -16.29 -6.55
CA ALA A 205 -17.59 -15.56 -7.65
C ALA A 205 -16.05 -15.77 -7.69
N ALA A 206 -15.41 -15.88 -6.52
CA ALA A 206 -13.99 -16.21 -6.42
C ALA A 206 -13.72 -17.69 -6.71
N ASN A 207 -14.61 -18.58 -6.26
CA ASN A 207 -14.46 -20.04 -6.45
C ASN A 207 -14.72 -20.49 -7.88
N ALA A 208 -15.58 -19.80 -8.63
CA ALA A 208 -16.02 -20.24 -9.96
C ALA A 208 -14.94 -20.13 -11.05
N LYS A 209 -13.87 -19.37 -10.84
CA LYS A 209 -12.88 -19.05 -11.88
C LYS A 209 -11.44 -19.40 -11.54
N ASN A 210 -11.11 -19.72 -10.27
CA ASN A 210 -9.72 -19.89 -9.85
C ASN A 210 -9.52 -21.16 -9.02
N ALA A 211 -8.84 -22.16 -9.62
CA ALA A 211 -8.28 -23.29 -8.88
C ALA A 211 -7.19 -22.84 -7.87
N ASP A 212 -6.55 -21.70 -8.15
CA ASP A 212 -5.45 -21.12 -7.37
C ASP A 212 -5.92 -19.85 -6.63
N ARG A 213 -7.01 -19.99 -5.86
CA ARG A 213 -7.54 -18.90 -5.05
C ARG A 213 -6.58 -18.55 -3.93
N VAL A 214 -6.30 -17.24 -3.79
CA VAL A 214 -5.50 -16.68 -2.70
C VAL A 214 -6.27 -16.62 -1.38
N GLU A 215 -5.55 -16.49 -0.27
CA GLU A 215 -6.11 -16.37 1.07
C GLU A 215 -7.00 -15.12 1.22
N ASP A 216 -8.05 -15.23 2.00
CA ASP A 216 -8.94 -14.14 2.36
C ASP A 216 -8.90 -13.79 3.86
N ASN A 217 -8.07 -14.49 4.62
CA ASN A 217 -7.83 -14.21 6.03
C ASN A 217 -6.41 -14.63 6.39
N ALA A 218 -5.66 -13.72 7.01
CA ALA A 218 -4.24 -13.93 7.27
C ALA A 218 -3.77 -13.21 8.54
N VAL A 219 -2.73 -13.76 9.14
CA VAL A 219 -1.97 -13.15 10.21
C VAL A 219 -0.48 -13.42 10.02
N THR A 220 0.36 -12.39 10.21
CA THR A 220 1.81 -12.52 10.24
C THR A 220 2.34 -12.04 11.58
N VAL A 221 3.18 -12.85 12.21
CA VAL A 221 3.95 -12.50 13.41
C VAL A 221 5.39 -12.25 13.00
N MET A 222 5.94 -11.12 13.41
CA MET A 222 7.30 -10.70 13.10
C MET A 222 8.10 -10.46 14.36
N SER A 223 9.38 -10.85 14.37
CA SER A 223 10.32 -10.51 15.45
C SER A 223 11.37 -9.51 14.96
N PHE A 224 11.84 -8.67 15.88
CA PHE A 224 12.75 -7.57 15.59
C PHE A 224 14.02 -7.64 16.45
N GLU A 225 15.10 -7.07 15.94
CA GLU A 225 16.29 -6.84 16.75
C GLU A 225 15.93 -6.04 18.01
N GLY A 226 16.43 -6.46 19.17
CA GLY A 226 16.06 -5.82 20.43
C GLY A 226 14.80 -6.39 21.11
N GLY A 227 14.16 -7.44 20.53
CA GLY A 227 13.13 -8.27 21.17
C GLY A 227 11.70 -7.78 21.04
N ALA A 228 11.42 -6.80 20.19
CA ALA A 228 10.05 -6.43 19.87
C ALA A 228 9.38 -7.50 18.99
N ILE A 229 8.06 -7.66 19.17
CA ILE A 229 7.21 -8.51 18.32
C ILE A 229 6.15 -7.61 17.67
N ALA A 230 5.86 -7.86 16.40
CA ALA A 230 4.71 -7.26 15.74
C ALA A 230 3.75 -8.32 15.19
N ILE A 231 2.45 -7.97 15.19
CA ILE A 231 1.37 -8.78 14.60
C ILE A 231 0.67 -7.94 13.55
N ASN A 232 0.59 -8.47 12.34
CA ASN A 232 -0.14 -7.89 11.23
C ASN A 232 -1.31 -8.81 10.88
N GLU A 233 -2.55 -8.35 11.14
CA GLU A 233 -3.78 -9.10 10.91
C GLU A 233 -4.56 -8.50 9.76
N THR A 234 -5.07 -9.34 8.85
CA THR A 234 -5.75 -8.85 7.65
C THR A 234 -6.80 -9.84 7.15
N GLY A 235 -7.80 -9.36 6.44
CA GLY A 235 -8.81 -10.23 5.85
C GLY A 235 -9.87 -9.51 5.04
N PHE A 236 -10.47 -10.27 4.13
CA PHE A 236 -11.62 -9.85 3.31
C PHE A 236 -12.96 -10.34 3.87
N CYS A 237 -12.96 -10.89 5.09
CA CYS A 237 -14.04 -11.66 5.69
C CYS A 237 -14.60 -11.02 6.97
N SER A 238 -14.53 -9.68 7.13
CA SER A 238 -14.97 -9.02 8.34
C SER A 238 -15.89 -7.83 8.03
N ASN A 239 -17.12 -7.87 8.53
CA ASN A 239 -18.02 -6.70 8.54
C ASN A 239 -17.72 -5.83 9.77
N CYS A 240 -17.91 -4.51 9.62
CA CYS A 240 -17.84 -3.54 10.72
C CYS A 240 -16.53 -3.64 11.54
N SER A 241 -15.42 -4.03 10.90
CA SER A 241 -14.12 -4.16 11.55
C SER A 241 -13.38 -2.82 11.45
N PRO A 242 -13.05 -2.16 12.58
CA PRO A 242 -12.21 -0.97 12.53
C PRO A 242 -10.79 -1.35 12.14
N ILE A 243 -10.07 -0.40 11.55
CA ILE A 243 -8.62 -0.49 11.48
C ILE A 243 -8.07 -0.25 12.87
N VAL A 244 -7.18 -1.12 13.34
CA VAL A 244 -6.54 -0.99 14.65
C VAL A 244 -5.04 -0.82 14.47
N PHE A 245 -4.45 0.18 15.13
CA PHE A 245 -3.02 0.36 15.22
C PHE A 245 -2.64 0.55 16.67
N GLU A 246 -1.93 -0.41 17.24
CA GLU A 246 -1.64 -0.49 18.67
C GLU A 246 -0.14 -0.67 18.88
N VAL A 247 0.47 0.15 19.74
CA VAL A 247 1.90 0.14 20.04
C VAL A 247 2.10 0.15 21.55
N HIS A 248 2.84 -0.83 22.05
CA HIS A 248 3.20 -0.95 23.46
C HIS A 248 4.71 -0.79 23.66
N GLY A 249 5.05 -0.16 24.75
CA GLY A 249 6.41 -0.07 25.25
C GLY A 249 6.47 -0.31 26.75
N GLU A 250 7.65 -0.21 27.33
CA GLU A 250 7.89 -0.46 28.77
C GLU A 250 7.11 0.47 29.70
N LYS A 251 6.72 1.67 29.23
CA LYS A 251 6.10 2.72 30.03
C LYS A 251 4.63 2.98 29.69
N GLY A 252 4.07 2.26 28.73
CA GLY A 252 2.68 2.45 28.35
C GLY A 252 2.37 2.00 26.93
N TYR A 253 1.20 2.39 26.45
CA TYR A 253 0.76 2.08 25.10
C TYR A 253 -0.01 3.25 24.46
N VAL A 254 -0.11 3.22 23.13
CA VAL A 254 -1.05 4.00 22.34
C VAL A 254 -1.84 3.04 21.44
N ARG A 255 -3.15 3.29 21.30
CA ARG A 255 -4.06 2.54 20.45
C ARG A 255 -4.92 3.49 19.63
N MET A 256 -4.95 3.28 18.35
CA MET A 256 -5.83 3.92 17.39
C MET A 256 -6.85 2.91 16.87
N GLU A 257 -8.11 3.31 16.85
CA GLU A 257 -9.20 2.63 16.15
C GLU A 257 -9.81 3.59 15.13
N ASP A 258 -10.00 3.13 13.92
CA ASP A 258 -10.55 3.91 12.80
C ASP A 258 -11.62 3.07 12.10
N ASP A 259 -12.86 3.48 12.24
CA ASP A 259 -14.03 2.87 11.63
C ASP A 259 -14.49 3.59 10.34
N TYR A 260 -13.55 4.31 9.71
CA TYR A 260 -13.77 5.16 8.53
C TYR A 260 -14.65 6.40 8.77
N ALA A 261 -14.92 6.75 10.02
CA ALA A 261 -15.61 7.99 10.39
C ALA A 261 -14.67 8.95 11.13
N VAL A 262 -14.56 8.80 12.43
CA VAL A 262 -13.65 9.61 13.25
C VAL A 262 -12.69 8.68 13.99
N PRO A 263 -11.38 8.71 13.68
CA PRO A 263 -10.42 7.86 14.37
C PRO A 263 -10.35 8.22 15.86
N ARG A 264 -10.38 7.19 16.70
CA ARG A 264 -10.22 7.31 18.13
C ARG A 264 -8.83 6.86 18.54
N ILE A 265 -8.06 7.76 19.17
CA ILE A 265 -6.69 7.48 19.59
C ILE A 265 -6.62 7.67 21.10
N ILE A 266 -6.16 6.64 21.81
CA ILE A 266 -6.01 6.66 23.27
C ILE A 266 -4.59 6.26 23.62
N LYS A 267 -3.93 7.03 24.49
CA LYS A 267 -2.69 6.61 25.14
C LYS A 267 -2.91 6.38 26.62
N ARG A 268 -2.12 5.46 27.18
CA ARG A 268 -2.06 5.19 28.62
C ARG A 268 -0.62 4.91 28.99
N THR A 269 0.00 5.82 29.73
CA THR A 269 1.43 5.77 30.03
C THR A 269 1.71 6.05 31.50
N GLN A 270 2.95 5.83 31.94
CA GLN A 270 3.38 6.26 33.26
C GLN A 270 3.22 7.77 33.44
N ALA A 271 3.48 8.57 32.40
CA ALA A 271 3.31 10.03 32.44
C ALA A 271 1.85 10.45 32.66
N THR A 272 0.87 9.64 32.19
CA THR A 272 -0.56 9.89 32.45
C THR A 272 -1.03 9.34 33.81
N GLY A 273 -0.12 8.84 34.64
CA GLY A 273 -0.45 8.15 35.89
C GLY A 273 -1.25 6.86 35.65
N GLY A 274 -1.09 6.21 34.51
CA GLY A 274 -1.83 5.02 34.09
C GLY A 274 -3.30 5.28 33.74
N LYS A 275 -3.73 6.52 33.56
CA LYS A 275 -5.09 6.87 33.10
C LYS A 275 -5.13 6.95 31.57
N PRO A 276 -6.25 6.55 30.95
CA PRO A 276 -6.42 6.74 29.51
C PRO A 276 -6.56 8.25 29.20
N VAL A 277 -5.87 8.69 28.15
CA VAL A 277 -5.93 10.07 27.65
C VAL A 277 -6.15 10.01 26.14
N GLU A 278 -7.11 10.79 25.67
CA GLU A 278 -7.33 10.94 24.23
C GLU A 278 -6.19 11.73 23.59
N VAL A 279 -5.76 11.26 22.40
CA VAL A 279 -4.76 11.91 21.57
C VAL A 279 -5.48 12.46 20.34
N PRO A 280 -5.44 13.77 20.07
CA PRO A 280 -6.03 14.29 18.84
C PRO A 280 -5.28 13.74 17.63
N ALA A 281 -6.00 13.46 16.54
CA ALA A 281 -5.35 13.16 15.28
C ALA A 281 -4.56 14.39 14.80
N ALA A 282 -3.39 14.16 14.24
CA ALA A 282 -2.64 15.20 13.56
C ALA A 282 -3.38 15.62 12.26
N PRO A 283 -3.06 16.75 11.65
CA PRO A 283 -3.55 17.07 10.32
C PRO A 283 -3.12 16.00 9.29
N ASN A 284 -4.01 15.66 8.37
CA ASN A 284 -3.61 14.85 7.22
C ASN A 284 -2.59 15.62 6.39
N GLN A 285 -1.60 14.92 5.88
CA GLN A 285 -0.65 15.46 4.89
C GLN A 285 -1.16 15.18 3.47
N ASP A 286 -0.62 15.90 2.49
CA ASP A 286 -0.87 15.59 1.08
C ASP A 286 -0.44 14.15 0.79
N LEU A 287 -1.34 13.39 0.18
CA LEU A 287 -1.09 11.98 -0.15
C LEU A 287 0.07 11.84 -1.15
N PRO A 288 0.78 10.71 -1.18
CA PRO A 288 1.92 10.49 -2.09
C PRO A 288 1.63 10.83 -3.55
N ILE A 289 0.44 10.49 -4.05
CA ILE A 289 0.03 10.83 -5.41
C ILE A 289 -0.04 12.34 -5.66
N ILE A 290 -0.53 13.12 -4.69
CA ILE A 290 -0.65 14.58 -4.82
C ILE A 290 0.75 15.21 -4.86
N GLN A 291 1.62 14.80 -3.96
CA GLN A 291 3.00 15.29 -3.89
C GLN A 291 3.78 14.90 -5.16
N PHE A 292 3.61 13.66 -5.66
CA PHE A 292 4.20 13.21 -6.92
C PHE A 292 3.78 14.11 -8.09
N VAL A 293 2.48 14.36 -8.25
CA VAL A 293 1.95 15.20 -9.34
C VAL A 293 2.45 16.64 -9.25
N LYS A 294 2.66 17.16 -8.05
CA LYS A 294 3.28 18.48 -7.82
C LYS A 294 4.79 18.50 -8.11
N GLY A 295 5.43 17.37 -8.30
CA GLY A 295 6.88 17.25 -8.47
C GLY A 295 7.67 17.41 -7.16
N GLU A 296 7.03 17.12 -6.03
CA GLU A 296 7.66 17.17 -4.72
C GLU A 296 8.45 15.89 -4.46
N ILE A 297 9.60 16.00 -3.78
CA ILE A 297 10.38 14.84 -3.36
C ILE A 297 9.80 14.33 -2.05
N LEU A 298 9.36 13.07 -2.07
CA LEU A 298 8.76 12.40 -0.92
C LEU A 298 9.81 11.68 -0.07
N ASP A 299 9.84 12.03 1.20
CA ASP A 299 10.55 11.23 2.20
C ASP A 299 9.63 10.09 2.69
N GLY A 300 10.17 8.89 2.77
CA GLY A 300 9.46 7.73 3.32
C GLY A 300 8.47 7.01 2.40
N CYS A 301 8.44 7.31 1.11
CA CYS A 301 7.68 6.61 0.06
C CYS A 301 8.50 6.38 -1.21
N GLY A 302 9.82 6.33 -1.09
CA GLY A 302 10.73 6.15 -2.20
C GLY A 302 11.07 4.69 -2.48
N MET A 303 12.17 4.52 -3.20
CA MET A 303 12.63 3.21 -3.67
C MET A 303 13.02 2.27 -2.52
N ASP A 304 13.65 2.80 -1.46
CA ASP A 304 14.10 1.97 -0.34
C ASP A 304 12.91 1.41 0.46
N GLU A 305 11.86 2.21 0.69
CA GLU A 305 10.63 1.74 1.32
C GLU A 305 9.86 0.75 0.43
N ALA A 306 9.91 0.93 -0.89
CA ALA A 306 9.29 0.02 -1.84
C ALA A 306 9.96 -1.36 -1.80
N VAL A 307 11.30 -1.41 -1.80
CA VAL A 307 12.10 -2.64 -1.65
C VAL A 307 11.87 -3.27 -0.29
N ALA A 308 11.90 -2.48 0.79
CA ALA A 308 11.65 -2.99 2.14
C ALA A 308 10.27 -3.65 2.27
N LEU A 309 9.22 -3.03 1.71
CA LEU A 309 7.88 -3.62 1.71
C LEU A 309 7.84 -4.93 0.93
N THR A 310 8.45 -4.99 -0.27
CA THR A 310 8.52 -6.24 -1.03
C THR A 310 9.21 -7.34 -0.21
N HIS A 311 10.36 -7.03 0.40
CA HIS A 311 11.09 -8.01 1.22
C HIS A 311 10.27 -8.52 2.40
N MET A 312 9.56 -7.65 3.11
CA MET A 312 8.66 -8.06 4.20
C MET A 312 7.51 -8.96 3.70
N MET A 313 6.99 -8.71 2.49
CA MET A 313 5.99 -9.58 1.87
C MET A 313 6.57 -10.94 1.52
N VAL A 314 7.76 -10.97 0.91
CA VAL A 314 8.47 -12.23 0.62
C VAL A 314 8.70 -13.04 1.90
N MET A 315 9.13 -12.39 3.00
CA MET A 315 9.28 -13.05 4.31
C MET A 315 7.94 -13.60 4.85
N ALA A 316 6.83 -12.91 4.60
CA ALA A 316 5.52 -13.34 5.10
C ALA A 316 4.96 -14.55 4.34
N TYR A 317 5.30 -14.70 3.06
CA TYR A 317 4.81 -15.80 2.21
C TYR A 317 5.76 -17.03 2.17
N ASN A 318 6.98 -16.93 2.71
CA ASN A 318 7.95 -18.02 2.84
C ASN A 318 7.87 -18.70 4.22
#